data_ee753118955771230b697094b5bf15db
#
_entry.id   ee753118955771230b697094b5bf15db
#
_cell.length_a   1.000
_cell.length_b   1.000
_cell.length_c   1.000
_cell.angle_alpha   90.00
_cell.angle_beta   90.00
_cell.angle_gamma   90.00
#
_symmetry.space_group_name_H-M   'P 1'
#
loop_
_entity.id
_entity.type
_entity.pdbx_description
1 polymer ?
#
loop_
_entity_poly.entity_id
_entity_poly.type
_entity_poly.pdbx_seq_one_letter_code
_entity_poly.pdbx_strand_id
1 'polypeptide(L)'
;MPNWHEINEELKQSGSPYDIVRRKYLKELSDKTGRNVIIYYSGWLQKQNINGLQVNDADKNGLMTVIHKLDRTKGLDLILHTPGGETAATESIVDYLHSMFGNDIRAIIPQIAMSAGTMIACSCKEIIMGLQSNLGPIDPQFNGIPAHGVVEEFKRAYTEIKADPIKAAIWQPIIAKYN
;
A
#
# COMPACT_ATOMS: atom_id res chain seq x y z
N MET A 1 20.16 18.13 -2.28
CA MET A 1 19.65 16.85 -1.76
C MET A 1 20.84 15.93 -1.57
N PRO A 2 21.01 15.29 -0.42
CA PRO A 2 22.09 14.34 -0.21
C PRO A 2 21.96 13.15 -1.18
N ASN A 3 23.08 12.64 -1.64
CA ASN A 3 23.12 11.43 -2.43
C ASN A 3 23.18 10.17 -1.55
N TRP A 4 23.05 8.98 -2.15
CA TRP A 4 23.07 7.71 -1.41
C TRP A 4 24.34 7.49 -0.59
N HIS A 5 25.49 7.96 -1.07
CA HIS A 5 26.76 7.83 -0.35
C HIS A 5 26.76 8.67 0.91
N GLU A 6 26.34 9.94 0.82
CA GLU A 6 26.24 10.85 1.96
C GLU A 6 25.26 10.31 3.04
N ILE A 7 24.11 9.78 2.62
CA ILE A 7 23.15 9.14 3.53
C ILE A 7 23.75 7.93 4.21
N ASN A 8 24.48 7.08 3.48
CA ASN A 8 25.13 5.88 4.05
C ASN A 8 26.24 6.24 5.06
N GLU A 9 27.01 7.29 4.82
CA GLU A 9 28.00 7.77 5.79
C GLU A 9 27.31 8.34 7.06
N GLU A 10 26.24 9.08 6.91
CA GLU A 10 25.45 9.55 8.05
C GLU A 10 24.86 8.39 8.85
N LEU A 11 24.38 7.33 8.18
CA LEU A 11 23.88 6.12 8.81
C LEU A 11 24.97 5.39 9.63
N LYS A 12 26.18 5.28 9.12
CA LYS A 12 27.31 4.65 9.83
C LYS A 12 27.73 5.42 11.09
N GLN A 13 27.59 6.75 11.09
CA GLN A 13 27.98 7.62 12.20
C GLN A 13 26.95 7.66 13.33
N SER A 14 25.70 7.29 13.08
CA SER A 14 24.64 7.33 14.08
C SER A 14 24.45 5.96 14.74
N GLY A 15 24.49 5.90 16.06
CA GLY A 15 24.45 4.63 16.83
C GLY A 15 23.12 3.83 16.77
N SER A 16 22.04 4.43 16.25
CA SER A 16 20.80 3.73 15.87
C SER A 16 20.35 4.29 14.52
N PRO A 17 20.96 3.79 13.45
CA PRO A 17 21.12 4.59 12.24
C PRO A 17 19.82 4.89 11.51
N TYR A 18 18.92 3.92 11.39
CA TYR A 18 17.75 4.08 10.50
C TYR A 18 16.71 5.04 11.06
N ASP A 19 16.45 5.00 12.36
CA ASP A 19 15.38 5.84 12.95
C ASP A 19 15.81 7.29 13.12
N ILE A 20 17.06 7.54 13.50
CA ILE A 20 17.58 8.90 13.68
C ILE A 20 17.57 9.63 12.34
N VAL A 21 18.17 9.03 11.31
CA VAL A 21 18.27 9.62 9.97
C VAL A 21 16.88 9.77 9.34
N ARG A 22 16.01 8.76 9.46
CA ARG A 22 14.63 8.85 8.97
C ARG A 22 13.88 10.02 9.61
N ARG A 23 13.92 10.14 10.93
CA ARG A 23 13.24 11.25 11.65
C ARG A 23 13.78 12.60 11.27
N LYS A 24 15.08 12.74 11.05
CA LYS A 24 15.69 13.98 10.55
C LYS A 24 15.04 14.41 9.23
N TYR A 25 15.02 13.53 8.22
CA TYR A 25 14.47 13.89 6.92
C TYR A 25 12.94 14.05 6.92
N LEU A 26 12.21 13.31 7.74
CA LEU A 26 10.77 13.56 7.93
C LEU A 26 10.52 14.93 8.53
N LYS A 27 11.35 15.35 9.52
CA LYS A 27 11.27 16.69 10.10
C LYS A 27 11.61 17.77 9.07
N GLU A 28 12.68 17.62 8.31
CA GLU A 28 13.06 18.57 7.25
C GLU A 28 11.94 18.73 6.20
N LEU A 29 11.28 17.63 5.82
CA LEU A 29 10.14 17.68 4.92
C LEU A 29 8.97 18.45 5.55
N SER A 30 8.64 18.15 6.81
CA SER A 30 7.58 18.86 7.56
C SER A 30 7.89 20.37 7.68
N ASP A 31 9.12 20.72 8.05
CA ASP A 31 9.55 22.12 8.16
C ASP A 31 9.45 22.86 6.80
N LYS A 32 9.81 22.17 5.71
CA LYS A 32 9.76 22.73 4.36
C LYS A 32 8.34 22.90 3.82
N THR A 33 7.45 21.99 4.12
CA THR A 33 6.08 21.98 3.59
C THR A 33 5.08 22.67 4.51
N GLY A 34 5.42 22.82 5.79
CA GLY A 34 4.51 23.29 6.84
C GLY A 34 3.41 22.29 7.19
N ARG A 35 3.51 21.02 6.70
CA ARG A 35 2.49 19.97 6.83
C ARG A 35 2.91 18.90 7.82
N ASN A 36 1.92 18.14 8.32
CA ASN A 36 2.23 16.89 9.02
C ASN A 36 2.82 15.88 8.04
N VAL A 37 3.81 15.13 8.48
CA VAL A 37 4.43 14.07 7.67
C VAL A 37 4.37 12.76 8.42
N ILE A 38 3.76 11.75 7.80
CA ILE A 38 3.72 10.37 8.31
C ILE A 38 4.31 9.46 7.24
N ILE A 39 5.16 8.52 7.66
CA ILE A 39 5.64 7.44 6.80
C ILE A 39 4.94 6.13 7.18
N TYR A 40 4.27 5.53 6.20
CA TYR A 40 3.81 4.15 6.24
C TYR A 40 4.74 3.30 5.38
N TYR A 41 5.58 2.52 6.03
CA TYR A 41 6.64 1.74 5.38
C TYR A 41 6.58 0.27 5.79
N SER A 42 6.46 -0.60 4.80
CA SER A 42 6.64 -2.04 4.95
C SER A 42 8.01 -2.48 4.40
N GLY A 43 8.72 -3.29 5.16
CA GLY A 43 10.05 -3.82 4.78
C GLY A 43 10.00 -5.12 3.97
N TRP A 44 8.92 -5.41 3.24
CA TRP A 44 8.72 -6.71 2.56
C TRP A 44 9.79 -7.05 1.52
N LEU A 45 10.43 -6.06 0.91
CA LEU A 45 11.52 -6.29 -0.05
C LEU A 45 12.81 -6.78 0.62
N GLN A 46 13.02 -6.41 1.89
CA GLN A 46 14.21 -6.74 2.66
C GLN A 46 14.00 -7.90 3.64
N LYS A 47 12.76 -8.13 4.05
CA LYS A 47 12.38 -9.10 5.08
C LYS A 47 11.40 -10.10 4.49
N GLN A 48 11.91 -11.17 3.90
CA GLN A 48 11.08 -12.25 3.39
C GLN A 48 10.59 -13.15 4.55
N ASN A 49 9.40 -13.72 4.40
CA ASN A 49 8.80 -14.69 5.34
C ASN A 49 8.50 -14.15 6.76
N ILE A 50 8.20 -12.86 6.88
CA ILE A 50 7.70 -12.27 8.14
C ILE A 50 6.22 -11.94 7.98
N ASN A 51 5.41 -12.34 8.96
CA ASN A 51 4.00 -11.98 9.02
C ASN A 51 3.83 -10.48 9.34
N GLY A 52 2.71 -9.88 8.89
CA GLY A 52 2.38 -8.48 9.20
C GLY A 52 3.10 -7.46 8.33
N LEU A 53 3.60 -7.86 7.15
CA LEU A 53 4.19 -6.93 6.17
C LEU A 53 3.15 -6.32 5.22
N GLN A 54 1.92 -6.85 5.23
CA GLN A 54 0.80 -6.36 4.44
C GLN A 54 -0.10 -5.45 5.27
N VAL A 55 -0.83 -4.58 4.59
CA VAL A 55 -1.84 -3.71 5.22
C VAL A 55 -2.88 -4.55 5.93
N ASN A 56 -3.13 -4.25 7.19
CA ASN A 56 -4.09 -4.94 8.05
C ASN A 56 -4.66 -3.99 9.13
N ASP A 57 -5.61 -4.47 9.94
CA ASP A 57 -6.29 -3.66 10.95
C ASP A 57 -5.35 -3.10 12.04
N ALA A 58 -4.23 -3.77 12.33
CA ALA A 58 -3.27 -3.26 13.32
C ALA A 58 -2.60 -1.95 12.86
N ASP A 59 -2.48 -1.72 11.55
CA ASP A 59 -1.90 -0.49 11.00
C ASP A 59 -2.76 0.74 11.31
N LYS A 60 -4.08 0.57 11.36
CA LYS A 60 -4.99 1.64 11.80
C LYS A 60 -4.69 2.08 13.23
N ASN A 61 -4.41 1.14 14.14
CA ASN A 61 -4.03 1.49 15.52
C ASN A 61 -2.70 2.26 15.57
N GLY A 62 -1.74 1.87 14.72
CA GLY A 62 -0.50 2.61 14.55
C GLY A 62 -0.74 4.04 14.08
N LEU A 63 -1.58 4.24 13.06
CA LEU A 63 -1.95 5.56 12.55
C LEU A 63 -2.69 6.39 13.60
N MET A 64 -3.63 5.80 14.35
CA MET A 64 -4.32 6.48 15.46
C MET A 64 -3.33 7.01 16.50
N THR A 65 -2.30 6.22 16.82
CA THR A 65 -1.28 6.60 17.80
C THR A 65 -0.45 7.80 17.32
N VAL A 66 0.01 7.80 16.08
CA VAL A 66 0.86 8.88 15.55
C VAL A 66 0.07 10.15 15.24
N ILE A 67 -1.20 10.03 14.87
CA ILE A 67 -2.07 11.17 14.53
C ILE A 67 -2.60 11.90 15.78
N HIS A 68 -2.66 11.24 16.92
CA HIS A 68 -3.34 11.72 18.12
C HIS A 68 -2.99 13.17 18.54
N LYS A 69 -1.72 13.56 18.43
CA LYS A 69 -1.22 14.89 18.84
C LYS A 69 -0.90 15.82 17.68
N LEU A 70 -1.22 15.47 16.45
CA LEU A 70 -0.93 16.30 15.29
C LEU A 70 -1.94 17.45 15.16
N ASP A 71 -1.46 18.60 14.72
CA ASP A 71 -2.30 19.72 14.30
C ASP A 71 -2.94 19.40 12.93
N ARG A 72 -4.19 19.00 12.96
CA ARG A 72 -4.93 18.54 11.78
C ARG A 72 -5.16 19.61 10.72
N THR A 73 -5.08 20.89 11.11
CA THR A 73 -5.27 22.04 10.20
C THR A 73 -4.12 22.17 9.19
N LYS A 74 -2.98 21.50 9.44
CA LYS A 74 -1.82 21.51 8.55
C LYS A 74 -1.90 20.47 7.42
N GLY A 75 -2.98 19.70 7.36
CA GLY A 75 -3.09 18.60 6.42
C GLY A 75 -2.04 17.49 6.65
N LEU A 76 -1.95 16.54 5.74
CA LEU A 76 -1.07 15.38 5.84
C LEU A 76 -0.31 15.11 4.55
N ASP A 77 1.00 14.91 4.65
CA ASP A 77 1.85 14.27 3.65
C ASP A 77 2.11 12.83 4.09
N LEU A 78 1.48 11.89 3.42
CA LEU A 78 1.58 10.46 3.71
C LEU A 78 2.57 9.80 2.75
N ILE A 79 3.74 9.42 3.25
CA ILE A 79 4.74 8.69 2.49
C ILE A 79 4.38 7.21 2.53
N LEU A 80 4.15 6.60 1.36
CA LEU A 80 3.69 5.22 1.22
C LEU A 80 4.76 4.33 0.58
N HIS A 81 5.06 3.21 1.25
CA HIS A 81 5.86 2.12 0.68
C HIS A 81 5.31 0.77 1.21
N THR A 82 4.55 0.05 0.38
CA THR A 82 3.80 -1.14 0.82
C THR A 82 3.50 -2.11 -0.33
N PRO A 83 3.48 -3.42 -0.06
CA PRO A 83 3.02 -4.42 -1.03
C PRO A 83 1.50 -4.42 -1.22
N GLY A 84 0.75 -3.69 -0.39
CA GLY A 84 -0.69 -3.79 -0.27
C GLY A 84 -1.13 -4.68 0.88
N GLY A 85 -2.36 -5.18 0.84
CA GLY A 85 -2.92 -6.02 1.89
C GLY A 85 -4.44 -6.11 1.84
N GLU A 86 -5.08 -6.17 3.01
CA GLU A 86 -6.52 -6.39 3.14
C GLU A 86 -7.33 -5.18 2.69
N THR A 87 -8.33 -5.42 1.83
CA THR A 87 -9.18 -4.35 1.29
C THR A 87 -10.02 -3.70 2.39
N ALA A 88 -10.60 -4.48 3.30
CA ALA A 88 -11.43 -3.96 4.39
C ALA A 88 -10.62 -3.08 5.36
N ALA A 89 -9.41 -3.52 5.74
CA ALA A 89 -8.49 -2.73 6.55
C ALA A 89 -8.10 -1.43 5.83
N THR A 90 -7.88 -1.51 4.52
CA THR A 90 -7.55 -0.34 3.69
C THR A 90 -8.66 0.69 3.68
N GLU A 91 -9.90 0.27 3.45
CA GLU A 91 -11.09 1.14 3.50
C GLU A 91 -11.20 1.82 4.87
N SER A 92 -11.07 1.05 5.94
CA SER A 92 -11.10 1.55 7.31
C SER A 92 -9.98 2.57 7.61
N ILE A 93 -8.79 2.39 7.04
CA ILE A 93 -7.68 3.36 7.15
C ILE A 93 -7.99 4.63 6.38
N VAL A 94 -8.48 4.52 5.14
CA VAL A 94 -8.86 5.66 4.29
C VAL A 94 -9.92 6.50 4.98
N ASP A 95 -11.00 5.90 5.46
CA ASP A 95 -12.07 6.59 6.19
C ASP A 95 -11.55 7.32 7.43
N TYR A 96 -10.65 6.67 8.17
CA TYR A 96 -10.03 7.28 9.34
C TYR A 96 -9.19 8.50 8.96
N LEU A 97 -8.33 8.39 7.94
CA LEU A 97 -7.49 9.49 7.47
C LEU A 97 -8.34 10.68 6.99
N HIS A 98 -9.40 10.42 6.22
CA HIS A 98 -10.34 11.47 5.79
C HIS A 98 -11.10 12.09 6.96
N SER A 99 -11.49 11.32 7.97
CA SER A 99 -12.12 11.88 9.18
C SER A 99 -11.19 12.79 9.98
N MET A 100 -9.86 12.57 9.90
CA MET A 100 -8.86 13.36 10.61
C MET A 100 -8.41 14.62 9.85
N PHE A 101 -8.24 14.54 8.53
CA PHE A 101 -7.62 15.60 7.71
C PHE A 101 -8.52 16.09 6.57
N GLY A 102 -9.77 15.58 6.45
CA GLY A 102 -10.63 15.88 5.31
C GLY A 102 -9.96 15.45 4.00
N ASN A 103 -10.07 16.29 2.99
CA ASN A 103 -9.43 16.05 1.68
C ASN A 103 -7.98 16.56 1.60
N ASP A 104 -7.44 17.14 2.69
CA ASP A 104 -6.10 17.74 2.62
C ASP A 104 -5.00 16.71 2.94
N ILE A 105 -4.98 15.63 2.17
CA ILE A 105 -4.02 14.54 2.24
C ILE A 105 -3.30 14.44 0.89
N ARG A 106 -1.95 14.38 0.91
CA ARG A 106 -1.13 14.10 -0.26
C ARG A 106 -0.39 12.79 -0.04
N ALA A 107 -0.43 11.90 -1.03
CA ALA A 107 0.36 10.68 -1.03
C ALA A 107 1.72 10.95 -1.70
N ILE A 108 2.80 10.55 -1.06
CA ILE A 108 4.16 10.61 -1.62
C ILE A 108 4.64 9.17 -1.79
N ILE A 109 4.93 8.79 -3.03
CA ILE A 109 5.36 7.43 -3.39
C ILE A 109 6.84 7.45 -3.75
N PRO A 110 7.77 7.14 -2.83
CA PRO A 110 9.19 7.17 -3.13
C PRO A 110 9.63 6.10 -4.12
N GLN A 111 9.02 4.91 -4.06
CA GLN A 111 9.36 3.78 -4.88
C GLN A 111 8.13 2.97 -5.30
N ILE A 112 7.47 2.27 -4.38
CA ILE A 112 6.39 1.33 -4.70
C ILE A 112 5.26 1.42 -3.67
N ALA A 113 4.00 1.54 -4.16
CA ALA A 113 2.81 1.33 -3.37
C ALA A 113 1.83 0.49 -4.19
N MET A 114 1.67 -0.80 -3.81
CA MET A 114 0.92 -1.78 -4.58
C MET A 114 -0.46 -2.02 -3.98
N SER A 115 -1.43 -2.42 -4.82
CA SER A 115 -2.77 -2.86 -4.38
C SER A 115 -3.41 -1.90 -3.35
N ALA A 116 -3.57 -2.30 -2.09
CA ALA A 116 -4.07 -1.45 -1.01
C ALA A 116 -3.32 -0.11 -0.89
N GLY A 117 -2.00 -0.09 -1.12
CA GLY A 117 -1.22 1.14 -1.17
C GLY A 117 -1.63 2.06 -2.31
N THR A 118 -1.97 1.51 -3.47
CA THR A 118 -2.55 2.27 -4.60
C THR A 118 -3.93 2.81 -4.23
N MET A 119 -4.77 2.02 -3.55
CA MET A 119 -6.10 2.47 -3.10
C MET A 119 -5.99 3.66 -2.14
N ILE A 120 -5.09 3.60 -1.16
CA ILE A 120 -4.82 4.70 -0.24
C ILE A 120 -4.33 5.93 -1.02
N ALA A 121 -3.37 5.76 -1.95
CA ALA A 121 -2.85 6.86 -2.75
C ALA A 121 -3.94 7.54 -3.59
N CYS A 122 -4.81 6.74 -4.25
CA CYS A 122 -5.92 7.25 -5.08
C CYS A 122 -7.01 7.95 -4.26
N SER A 123 -7.12 7.70 -2.96
CA SER A 123 -8.04 8.42 -2.07
C SER A 123 -7.53 9.81 -1.67
N CYS A 124 -6.25 10.10 -1.89
CA CYS A 124 -5.64 11.36 -1.54
C CYS A 124 -5.94 12.47 -2.59
N LYS A 125 -5.89 13.73 -2.17
CA LYS A 125 -6.08 14.89 -3.04
C LYS A 125 -5.03 14.98 -4.15
N GLU A 126 -3.81 14.55 -3.86
CA GLU A 126 -2.66 14.64 -4.75
C GLU A 126 -1.75 13.43 -4.55
N ILE A 127 -1.18 12.93 -5.63
CA ILE A 127 -0.18 11.86 -5.62
C ILE A 127 1.13 12.40 -6.18
N ILE A 128 2.18 12.41 -5.37
CA ILE A 128 3.52 12.85 -5.73
C ILE A 128 4.39 11.64 -6.00
N MET A 129 4.87 11.53 -7.23
CA MET A 129 5.69 10.41 -7.71
C MET A 129 6.97 10.93 -8.37
N GLY A 130 8.07 10.22 -8.17
CA GLY A 130 9.28 10.38 -8.95
C GLY A 130 9.25 9.48 -10.20
N LEU A 131 10.22 9.65 -11.10
CA LEU A 131 10.32 8.84 -12.33
C LEU A 131 10.50 7.33 -12.04
N GLN A 132 11.03 6.99 -10.87
CA GLN A 132 11.25 5.63 -10.39
C GLN A 132 10.06 5.05 -9.61
N SER A 133 9.01 5.84 -9.38
CA SER A 133 7.89 5.44 -8.52
C SER A 133 6.86 4.62 -9.29
N ASN A 134 6.27 3.64 -8.61
CA ASN A 134 5.26 2.77 -9.20
C ASN A 134 4.05 2.63 -8.27
N LEU A 135 2.87 2.68 -8.87
CA LEU A 135 1.62 2.19 -8.29
C LEU A 135 1.26 0.86 -8.97
N GLY A 136 0.69 -0.06 -8.22
CA GLY A 136 0.32 -1.37 -8.74
C GLY A 136 -1.18 -1.50 -9.02
N PRO A 137 -1.58 -2.64 -9.61
CA PRO A 137 -2.98 -2.93 -9.86
C PRO A 137 -3.75 -3.04 -8.53
N ILE A 138 -5.04 -2.72 -8.60
CA ILE A 138 -6.00 -2.80 -7.48
C ILE A 138 -7.04 -3.89 -7.70
N ASP A 139 -6.77 -4.83 -8.61
CA ASP A 139 -7.68 -5.92 -8.93
C ASP A 139 -7.90 -6.85 -7.72
N PRO A 140 -9.15 -7.18 -7.40
CA PRO A 140 -9.44 -8.19 -6.39
C PRO A 140 -8.81 -9.52 -6.75
N GLN A 141 -8.24 -10.20 -5.77
CA GLN A 141 -7.59 -11.50 -5.97
C GLN A 141 -8.32 -12.60 -5.19
N PHE A 142 -8.42 -13.76 -5.81
CA PHE A 142 -8.88 -14.98 -5.17
C PHE A 142 -7.70 -15.97 -5.13
N ASN A 143 -7.20 -16.27 -3.93
CA ASN A 143 -6.01 -17.10 -3.72
C ASN A 143 -4.79 -16.65 -4.56
N GLY A 144 -4.55 -15.34 -4.68
CA GLY A 144 -3.44 -14.78 -5.45
C GLY A 144 -3.66 -14.75 -6.98
N ILE A 145 -4.84 -15.11 -7.45
CA ILE A 145 -5.23 -15.07 -8.87
C ILE A 145 -6.20 -13.90 -9.07
N PRO A 146 -6.05 -13.07 -10.13
CA PRO A 146 -6.99 -12.01 -10.45
C PRO A 146 -8.43 -12.53 -10.54
N ALA A 147 -9.32 -12.04 -9.68
CA ALA A 147 -10.69 -12.52 -9.56
C ALA A 147 -11.48 -12.39 -10.88
N HIS A 148 -11.19 -11.35 -11.67
CA HIS A 148 -11.81 -11.17 -12.98
C HIS A 148 -11.54 -12.37 -13.91
N GLY A 149 -10.30 -12.85 -13.96
CA GLY A 149 -9.93 -14.03 -14.74
C GLY A 149 -10.67 -15.30 -14.29
N VAL A 150 -10.82 -15.46 -12.95
CA VAL A 150 -11.60 -16.56 -12.38
C VAL A 150 -13.05 -16.50 -12.84
N VAL A 151 -13.69 -15.33 -12.71
CA VAL A 151 -15.09 -15.13 -13.13
C VAL A 151 -15.27 -15.42 -14.62
N GLU A 152 -14.37 -14.95 -15.47
CA GLU A 152 -14.44 -15.21 -16.92
C GLU A 152 -14.26 -16.70 -17.27
N GLU A 153 -13.34 -17.40 -16.58
CA GLU A 153 -13.21 -18.85 -16.75
C GLU A 153 -14.51 -19.60 -16.38
N PHE A 154 -15.14 -19.24 -15.26
CA PHE A 154 -16.43 -19.85 -14.88
C PHE A 154 -17.55 -19.54 -15.87
N LYS A 155 -17.66 -18.32 -16.38
CA LYS A 155 -18.64 -17.95 -17.41
C LYS A 155 -18.42 -18.74 -18.70
N ARG A 156 -17.16 -18.89 -19.12
CA ARG A 156 -16.78 -19.67 -20.29
C ARG A 156 -17.12 -21.15 -20.09
N ALA A 157 -16.74 -21.72 -18.93
CA ALA A 157 -17.08 -23.11 -18.60
C ALA A 157 -18.59 -23.35 -18.65
N TYR A 158 -19.38 -22.47 -18.02
CA TYR A 158 -20.83 -22.56 -18.04
C TYR A 158 -21.40 -22.56 -19.49
N THR A 159 -20.93 -21.65 -20.32
CA THR A 159 -21.38 -21.49 -21.70
C THR A 159 -21.04 -22.71 -22.54
N GLU A 160 -19.81 -23.21 -22.43
CA GLU A 160 -19.33 -24.35 -23.21
C GLU A 160 -19.98 -25.67 -22.76
N ILE A 161 -20.16 -25.89 -21.45
CA ILE A 161 -20.84 -27.11 -20.93
C ILE A 161 -22.33 -27.09 -21.31
N LYS A 162 -22.96 -25.91 -21.26
CA LYS A 162 -24.35 -25.79 -21.66
C LYS A 162 -24.57 -26.13 -23.15
N ALA A 163 -23.61 -25.76 -24.00
CA ALA A 163 -23.65 -26.09 -25.43
C ALA A 163 -23.29 -27.56 -25.73
N ASP A 164 -22.36 -28.12 -24.96
CA ASP A 164 -21.89 -29.50 -25.11
C ASP A 164 -21.54 -30.09 -23.73
N PRO A 165 -22.42 -30.90 -23.13
CA PRO A 165 -22.20 -31.50 -21.80
C PRO A 165 -20.92 -32.35 -21.67
N ILE A 166 -20.40 -32.92 -22.77
CA ILE A 166 -19.17 -33.71 -22.76
C ILE A 166 -17.97 -32.86 -22.30
N LYS A 167 -18.01 -31.56 -22.53
CA LYS A 167 -16.98 -30.63 -22.12
C LYS A 167 -16.85 -30.47 -20.60
N ALA A 168 -17.82 -30.95 -19.82
CA ALA A 168 -17.72 -30.97 -18.36
C ALA A 168 -16.45 -31.71 -17.87
N ALA A 169 -16.08 -32.81 -18.55
CA ALA A 169 -14.87 -33.56 -18.22
C ALA A 169 -13.57 -32.76 -18.44
N ILE A 170 -13.58 -31.82 -19.38
CA ILE A 170 -12.43 -30.94 -19.65
C ILE A 170 -12.38 -29.82 -18.62
N TRP A 171 -13.53 -29.24 -18.27
CA TRP A 171 -13.60 -28.08 -17.36
C TRP A 171 -13.45 -28.45 -15.88
N GLN A 172 -13.83 -29.66 -15.49
CA GLN A 172 -13.75 -30.11 -14.09
C GLN A 172 -12.35 -29.92 -13.47
N PRO A 173 -11.24 -30.39 -14.08
CA PRO A 173 -9.90 -30.18 -13.50
C PRO A 173 -9.46 -28.72 -13.53
N ILE A 174 -9.94 -27.91 -14.49
CA ILE A 174 -9.60 -26.50 -14.60
C ILE A 174 -10.26 -25.72 -13.46
N ILE A 175 -11.55 -26.00 -13.19
CA ILE A 175 -12.29 -25.34 -12.11
C ILE A 175 -11.79 -25.81 -10.73
N ALA A 176 -11.37 -27.07 -10.60
CA ALA A 176 -10.88 -27.63 -9.34
C ALA A 176 -9.64 -26.91 -8.78
N LYS A 177 -8.88 -26.16 -9.59
CA LYS A 177 -7.74 -25.36 -9.15
C LYS A 177 -8.13 -24.19 -8.24
N TYR A 178 -9.43 -23.84 -8.21
CA TYR A 178 -9.95 -22.74 -7.40
C TYR A 178 -10.58 -23.19 -6.06
N ASN A 179 -10.55 -24.47 -5.76
CA ASN A 179 -11.08 -25.04 -4.51
C ASN A 179 -10.02 -25.06 -3.39
#